data_1ff24711cd9be20827da3159cea6ab78
#
_entry.id   1ff24711cd9be20827da3159cea6ab78
#
_cell.length_a   1.000
_cell.length_b   1.000
_cell.length_c   1.000
_cell.angle_alpha   90.00
_cell.angle_beta   90.00
_cell.angle_gamma   90.00
#
_symmetry.space_group_name_H-M   'P 1'
#
loop_
_entity.id
_entity.type
_entity.pdbx_description
1 polymer ?
#
loop_
_entity_poly.entity_id
_entity_poly.type
_entity_poly.pdbx_seq_one_letter_code
_entity_poly.pdbx_strand_id
1 'polypeptide(L)'
;GIPVFIENDTRALANWEKTFGHLRKLESAVVISHGSGIGSAAVIYDRIWRGAHGGAGEIAHCTIVPAGTPCRCGKRGCLDTIASLTAIFEQARMAGINTDQLDELEAMARKGHTAAIQILHRAGDALGLAISHQIQTHDPAAIMLAHQPESFNGLLNTVMQQAIETNLLPGMAGKTPLIYRPLVPDSWALAAASVALTHVLFPG
;
A
#
# COMPACT_ATOMS: atom_id res chain seq x y z
N GLY A 1 30.46 -3.38 20.18
CA GLY A 1 29.85 -3.05 18.89
C GLY A 1 28.57 -2.23 19.07
N ILE A 2 28.10 -1.58 18.04
CA ILE A 2 26.82 -0.87 18.08
C ILE A 2 25.73 -1.88 17.70
N PRO A 3 24.60 -1.97 18.44
CA PRO A 3 23.48 -2.82 18.07
C PRO A 3 22.88 -2.41 16.70
N VAL A 4 22.57 -3.40 15.87
CA VAL A 4 21.93 -3.20 14.57
C VAL A 4 20.61 -3.97 14.55
N PHE A 5 19.54 -3.29 14.12
CA PHE A 5 18.21 -3.86 14.00
C PHE A 5 17.78 -3.83 12.53
N ILE A 6 17.23 -4.93 12.04
CA ILE A 6 16.75 -5.06 10.65
C ILE A 6 15.25 -5.28 10.69
N GLU A 7 14.51 -4.50 9.88
CA GLU A 7 13.07 -4.64 9.73
C GLU A 7 12.67 -4.38 8.27
N ASN A 8 11.52 -4.92 7.87
CA ASN A 8 10.89 -4.55 6.59
C ASN A 8 10.52 -3.06 6.60
N ASP A 9 10.66 -2.40 5.47
CA ASP A 9 10.44 -0.96 5.31
C ASP A 9 9.03 -0.51 5.71
N THR A 10 7.99 -1.20 5.23
CA THR A 10 6.59 -0.87 5.55
C THR A 10 6.27 -1.17 7.02
N ARG A 11 6.86 -2.21 7.61
CA ARG A 11 6.74 -2.46 9.05
C ARG A 11 7.46 -1.40 9.88
N ALA A 12 8.61 -0.95 9.43
CA ALA A 12 9.30 0.18 10.07
C ALA A 12 8.46 1.47 10.00
N LEU A 13 7.83 1.74 8.85
CA LEU A 13 6.91 2.88 8.70
C LEU A 13 5.70 2.76 9.63
N ALA A 14 5.08 1.57 9.71
CA ALA A 14 3.98 1.31 10.63
C ALA A 14 4.40 1.51 12.09
N ASN A 15 5.63 1.10 12.46
CA ASN A 15 6.19 1.33 13.78
C ASN A 15 6.36 2.83 14.08
N TRP A 16 6.86 3.61 13.12
CA TRP A 16 6.93 5.06 13.25
C TRP A 16 5.56 5.69 13.45
N GLU A 17 4.60 5.38 12.58
CA GLU A 17 3.25 5.96 12.63
C GLU A 17 2.51 5.56 13.91
N LYS A 18 2.74 4.35 14.42
CA LYS A 18 2.19 3.88 15.68
C LYS A 18 2.83 4.56 16.89
N THR A 19 4.13 4.80 16.87
CA THR A 19 4.84 5.35 18.03
C THR A 19 4.77 6.87 18.08
N PHE A 20 4.93 7.54 16.93
CA PHE A 20 5.10 8.99 16.85
C PHE A 20 4.09 9.68 15.94
N GLY A 21 3.43 8.94 15.05
CA GLY A 21 2.60 9.48 13.98
C GLY A 21 1.08 9.39 14.23
N HIS A 22 0.36 9.19 13.15
CA HIS A 22 -1.10 9.27 13.09
C HIS A 22 -1.81 8.08 13.74
N LEU A 23 -1.14 6.93 13.88
CA LEU A 23 -1.74 5.70 14.40
C LEU A 23 -1.60 5.54 15.93
N ARG A 24 -1.02 6.53 16.63
CA ARG A 24 -0.71 6.43 18.06
C ARG A 24 -1.89 6.04 18.95
N LYS A 25 -3.10 6.47 18.59
CA LYS A 25 -4.32 6.25 19.37
C LYS A 25 -5.15 5.06 18.89
N LEU A 26 -4.71 4.35 17.84
CA LEU A 26 -5.43 3.23 17.26
C LEU A 26 -4.81 1.93 17.69
N GLU A 27 -5.57 1.04 18.33
CA GLU A 27 -5.13 -0.29 18.74
C GLU A 27 -4.91 -1.24 17.56
N SER A 28 -5.62 -0.98 16.45
CA SER A 28 -5.49 -1.75 15.21
C SER A 28 -5.47 -0.84 14.00
N ALA A 29 -4.61 -1.13 13.04
CA ALA A 29 -4.53 -0.45 11.75
C ALA A 29 -3.80 -1.33 10.74
N VAL A 30 -4.02 -1.08 9.44
CA VAL A 30 -3.16 -1.62 8.38
C VAL A 30 -2.50 -0.46 7.66
N VAL A 31 -1.20 -0.48 7.56
CA VAL A 31 -0.42 0.47 6.75
C VAL A 31 -0.12 -0.20 5.42
N ILE A 32 -0.39 0.50 4.33
CA ILE A 32 -0.07 0.06 2.97
C ILE A 32 0.83 1.13 2.36
N SER A 33 2.01 0.75 1.93
CA SER A 33 2.91 1.62 1.16
C SER A 33 2.71 1.38 -0.33
N HIS A 34 2.44 2.45 -1.08
CA HIS A 34 2.28 2.44 -2.52
C HIS A 34 3.37 3.27 -3.19
N GLY A 35 4.25 2.59 -3.90
CA GLY A 35 5.41 3.16 -4.55
C GLY A 35 5.91 2.28 -5.70
N SER A 36 7.23 2.21 -5.91
CA SER A 36 7.84 1.30 -6.90
C SER A 36 7.44 -0.15 -6.70
N GLY A 37 7.14 -0.55 -5.46
CA GLY A 37 6.46 -1.77 -5.06
C GLY A 37 5.31 -1.44 -4.11
N ILE A 38 4.58 -2.48 -3.69
CA ILE A 38 3.52 -2.38 -2.70
C ILE A 38 3.96 -3.15 -1.45
N GLY A 39 3.86 -2.52 -0.29
CA GLY A 39 4.09 -3.18 0.99
C GLY A 39 2.87 -3.09 1.90
N SER A 40 2.77 -3.96 2.90
CA SER A 40 1.82 -3.71 3.98
C SER A 40 2.33 -4.20 5.33
N ALA A 41 1.76 -3.61 6.39
CA ALA A 41 2.02 -3.99 7.77
C ALA A 41 0.75 -3.83 8.61
N ALA A 42 0.42 -4.82 9.40
CA ALA A 42 -0.70 -4.75 10.33
C ALA A 42 -0.21 -4.39 11.73
N VAL A 43 -0.94 -3.47 12.37
CA VAL A 43 -0.88 -3.20 13.81
C VAL A 43 -2.07 -3.92 14.44
N ILE A 44 -1.83 -4.80 15.40
CA ILE A 44 -2.84 -5.58 16.11
C ILE A 44 -2.54 -5.49 17.60
N TYR A 45 -3.50 -5.02 18.40
CA TYR A 45 -3.32 -4.77 19.84
C TYR A 45 -2.05 -3.96 20.14
N ASP A 46 -1.91 -2.82 19.49
CA ASP A 46 -0.80 -1.87 19.64
C ASP A 46 0.59 -2.39 19.19
N ARG A 47 0.67 -3.58 18.58
CA ARG A 47 1.92 -4.21 18.15
C ARG A 47 1.96 -4.46 16.65
N ILE A 48 3.16 -4.31 16.07
CA ILE A 48 3.39 -4.70 14.67
C ILE A 48 3.31 -6.22 14.56
N TRP A 49 2.36 -6.69 13.77
CA TRP A 49 2.18 -8.12 13.51
C TRP A 49 3.18 -8.61 12.47
N ARG A 50 4.07 -9.50 12.90
CA ARG A 50 5.11 -10.08 12.02
C ARG A 50 4.72 -11.45 11.46
N GLY A 51 3.68 -12.08 12.03
CA GLY A 51 3.33 -13.47 11.73
C GLY A 51 4.30 -14.48 12.38
N ALA A 52 3.97 -15.75 12.25
CA ALA A 52 4.76 -16.84 12.86
C ALA A 52 6.17 -16.97 12.26
N HIS A 53 6.35 -16.57 11.00
CA HIS A 53 7.60 -16.73 10.24
C HIS A 53 8.13 -15.40 9.68
N GLY A 54 7.64 -14.27 10.17
CA GLY A 54 8.06 -12.95 9.70
C GLY A 54 7.50 -12.52 8.35
N GLY A 55 6.59 -13.29 7.74
CA GLY A 55 6.04 -13.05 6.40
C GLY A 55 4.67 -12.35 6.38
N ALA A 56 4.19 -11.82 7.51
CA ALA A 56 2.92 -11.09 7.51
C ALA A 56 3.03 -9.80 6.67
N GLY A 57 1.96 -9.48 5.95
CA GLY A 57 1.89 -8.24 5.17
C GLY A 57 2.35 -8.34 3.71
N GLU A 58 2.66 -9.51 3.18
CA GLU A 58 3.10 -9.71 1.80
C GLU A 58 1.94 -9.62 0.77
N ILE A 59 1.08 -8.57 0.88
CA ILE A 59 -0.09 -8.39 0.00
C ILE A 59 0.30 -8.14 -1.45
N ALA A 60 1.47 -7.52 -1.70
CA ALA A 60 2.01 -7.32 -3.03
C ALA A 60 2.03 -8.62 -3.85
N HIS A 61 2.24 -9.73 -3.16
CA HIS A 61 2.35 -11.05 -3.77
C HIS A 61 1.07 -11.90 -3.68
N CYS A 62 -0.04 -11.34 -3.22
CA CYS A 62 -1.35 -11.98 -3.38
C CYS A 62 -1.76 -11.97 -4.86
N THR A 63 -2.24 -13.12 -5.34
CA THR A 63 -2.72 -13.25 -6.73
C THR A 63 -4.08 -12.56 -6.86
N ILE A 64 -4.12 -11.47 -7.62
CA ILE A 64 -5.34 -10.72 -7.95
C ILE A 64 -5.92 -11.21 -9.28
N VAL A 65 -5.07 -11.47 -10.26
CA VAL A 65 -5.48 -11.97 -11.59
C VAL A 65 -4.85 -13.35 -11.82
N PRO A 66 -5.58 -14.45 -11.65
CA PRO A 66 -5.06 -15.78 -11.93
C PRO A 66 -4.48 -15.88 -13.35
N ALA A 67 -3.33 -16.53 -13.50
CA ALA A 67 -2.58 -16.65 -14.74
C ALA A 67 -2.13 -15.30 -15.38
N GLY A 68 -2.21 -14.19 -14.66
CA GLY A 68 -1.80 -12.87 -15.12
C GLY A 68 -0.29 -12.70 -15.33
N THR A 69 0.22 -11.48 -15.32
CA THR A 69 1.63 -11.14 -15.56
C THR A 69 2.57 -11.90 -14.61
N PRO A 70 3.71 -12.44 -15.09
CA PRO A 70 4.71 -13.05 -14.23
C PRO A 70 5.23 -12.08 -13.17
N CYS A 71 5.38 -12.56 -11.94
CA CYS A 71 5.92 -11.78 -10.82
C CYS A 71 7.32 -12.29 -10.46
N ARG A 72 8.17 -11.38 -9.99
CA ARG A 72 9.52 -11.71 -9.47
C ARG A 72 9.50 -12.73 -8.32
N CYS A 73 8.37 -12.92 -7.64
CA CYS A 73 8.21 -13.93 -6.59
C CYS A 73 8.02 -15.38 -7.14
N GLY A 74 8.01 -15.57 -8.44
CA GLY A 74 7.78 -16.85 -9.11
C GLY A 74 6.31 -17.16 -9.42
N LYS A 75 5.35 -16.39 -8.88
CA LYS A 75 3.91 -16.52 -9.18
C LYS A 75 3.50 -15.65 -10.37
N ARG A 76 2.21 -15.67 -10.69
CA ARG A 76 1.61 -14.85 -11.75
C ARG A 76 0.40 -14.08 -11.20
N GLY A 77 0.19 -12.86 -11.75
CA GLY A 77 -0.98 -12.04 -11.46
C GLY A 77 -1.02 -11.46 -10.05
N CYS A 78 0.14 -11.30 -9.44
CA CYS A 78 0.29 -10.64 -8.15
C CYS A 78 -0.14 -9.17 -8.22
N LEU A 79 -0.64 -8.63 -7.10
CA LEU A 79 -1.00 -7.21 -6.97
C LEU A 79 0.13 -6.29 -7.47
N ASP A 80 1.37 -6.59 -7.10
CA ASP A 80 2.58 -5.83 -7.47
C ASP A 80 2.73 -5.65 -8.98
N THR A 81 2.35 -6.68 -9.76
CA THR A 81 2.45 -6.66 -11.24
C THR A 81 1.33 -5.88 -11.93
N ILE A 82 0.39 -5.34 -11.16
CA ILE A 82 -0.79 -4.62 -11.68
C ILE A 82 -0.83 -3.19 -11.19
N ALA A 83 -0.62 -3.00 -9.89
CA ALA A 83 -0.93 -1.76 -9.20
C ALA A 83 0.29 -1.05 -8.58
N SER A 84 1.50 -1.63 -8.57
CA SER A 84 2.69 -0.85 -8.19
C SER A 84 2.98 0.24 -9.24
N LEU A 85 3.65 1.33 -8.84
CA LEU A 85 4.04 2.39 -9.78
C LEU A 85 4.92 1.85 -10.91
N THR A 86 5.84 0.92 -10.58
CA THR A 86 6.63 0.23 -11.61
C THR A 86 5.74 -0.47 -12.64
N ALA A 87 4.74 -1.22 -12.18
CA ALA A 87 3.84 -1.93 -13.08
C ALA A 87 2.95 -0.98 -13.90
N ILE A 88 2.47 0.11 -13.30
CA ILE A 88 1.68 1.15 -13.98
C ILE A 88 2.50 1.78 -15.11
N PHE A 89 3.75 2.17 -14.84
CA PHE A 89 4.61 2.79 -15.85
C PHE A 89 5.09 1.81 -16.92
N GLU A 90 5.29 0.54 -16.58
CA GLU A 90 5.56 -0.50 -17.59
C GLU A 90 4.38 -0.70 -18.53
N GLN A 91 3.15 -0.75 -18.01
CA GLN A 91 1.94 -0.84 -18.82
C GLN A 91 1.74 0.43 -19.69
N ALA A 92 2.03 1.61 -19.16
CA ALA A 92 2.01 2.86 -19.92
C ALA A 92 2.99 2.82 -21.08
N ARG A 93 4.23 2.38 -20.83
CA ARG A 93 5.27 2.25 -21.86
C ARG A 93 4.89 1.25 -22.95
N MET A 94 4.29 0.10 -22.58
CA MET A 94 3.77 -0.88 -23.55
C MET A 94 2.62 -0.31 -24.40
N ALA A 95 1.88 0.64 -23.88
CA ALA A 95 0.81 1.35 -24.60
C ALA A 95 1.32 2.58 -25.39
N GLY A 96 2.64 2.80 -25.48
CA GLY A 96 3.24 3.91 -26.18
C GLY A 96 3.24 5.24 -25.42
N ILE A 97 2.93 5.21 -24.10
CA ILE A 97 2.97 6.37 -23.22
C ILE A 97 4.31 6.36 -22.49
N ASN A 98 5.16 7.33 -22.80
CA ASN A 98 6.48 7.44 -22.17
C ASN A 98 6.42 8.45 -21.02
N THR A 99 6.06 7.97 -19.83
CA THR A 99 6.07 8.74 -18.58
C THR A 99 6.48 7.83 -17.42
N ASP A 100 7.08 8.44 -16.41
CA ASP A 100 7.40 7.86 -15.10
C ASP A 100 6.74 8.67 -13.95
N GLN A 101 5.76 9.51 -14.30
CA GLN A 101 5.02 10.36 -13.38
C GLN A 101 3.53 10.05 -13.44
N LEU A 102 2.95 9.78 -12.28
CA LEU A 102 1.55 9.35 -12.20
C LEU A 102 0.59 10.50 -12.52
N ASP A 103 0.92 11.72 -12.12
CA ASP A 103 0.13 12.92 -12.41
C ASP A 103 0.01 13.22 -13.93
N GLU A 104 1.06 12.93 -14.71
CA GLU A 104 1.00 13.01 -16.17
C GLU A 104 0.01 11.99 -16.74
N LEU A 105 0.07 10.74 -16.27
CA LEU A 105 -0.85 9.68 -16.67
C LEU A 105 -2.30 10.02 -16.30
N GLU A 106 -2.51 10.55 -15.09
CA GLU A 106 -3.79 11.07 -14.62
C GLU A 106 -4.29 12.24 -15.48
N ALA A 107 -3.39 13.15 -15.87
CA ALA A 107 -3.75 14.28 -16.76
C ALA A 107 -4.19 13.78 -18.15
N MET A 108 -3.52 12.74 -18.69
CA MET A 108 -3.91 12.10 -19.94
C MET A 108 -5.28 11.42 -19.82
N ALA A 109 -5.54 10.73 -18.71
CA ALA A 109 -6.84 10.10 -18.46
C ALA A 109 -7.97 11.14 -18.39
N ARG A 110 -7.75 12.26 -17.70
CA ARG A 110 -8.71 13.39 -17.66
C ARG A 110 -9.02 13.97 -19.03
N LYS A 111 -8.08 13.89 -19.98
CA LYS A 111 -8.27 14.32 -21.38
C LYS A 111 -8.90 13.24 -22.25
N GLY A 112 -9.29 12.09 -21.69
CA GLY A 112 -9.94 11.00 -22.41
C GLY A 112 -9.00 10.02 -23.10
N HIS A 113 -7.70 9.98 -22.74
CA HIS A 113 -6.77 9.03 -23.33
C HIS A 113 -7.09 7.60 -22.88
N THR A 114 -7.61 6.78 -23.78
CA THR A 114 -8.18 5.47 -23.49
C THR A 114 -7.22 4.54 -22.74
N ALA A 115 -5.97 4.43 -23.20
CA ALA A 115 -4.98 3.55 -22.54
C ALA A 115 -4.65 4.02 -21.12
N ALA A 116 -4.51 5.34 -20.89
CA ALA A 116 -4.27 5.88 -19.56
C ALA A 116 -5.44 5.57 -18.61
N ILE A 117 -6.69 5.75 -19.08
CA ILE A 117 -7.89 5.38 -18.32
C ILE A 117 -7.88 3.90 -17.96
N GLN A 118 -7.62 3.01 -18.91
CA GLN A 118 -7.62 1.57 -18.67
C GLN A 118 -6.55 1.12 -17.68
N ILE A 119 -5.35 1.69 -17.76
CA ILE A 119 -4.24 1.38 -16.85
C ILE A 119 -4.58 1.81 -15.42
N LEU A 120 -5.02 3.06 -15.24
CA LEU A 120 -5.36 3.59 -13.92
C LEU A 120 -6.57 2.88 -13.31
N HIS A 121 -7.59 2.58 -14.13
CA HIS A 121 -8.76 1.83 -13.68
C HIS A 121 -8.37 0.44 -13.19
N ARG A 122 -7.60 -0.31 -13.99
CA ARG A 122 -7.14 -1.65 -13.62
C ARG A 122 -6.28 -1.65 -12.35
N ALA A 123 -5.41 -0.65 -12.19
CA ALA A 123 -4.59 -0.52 -11.00
C ALA A 123 -5.43 -0.16 -9.77
N GLY A 124 -6.38 0.76 -9.91
CA GLY A 124 -7.30 1.15 -8.85
C GLY A 124 -8.18 -0.01 -8.39
N ASP A 125 -8.78 -0.73 -9.33
CA ASP A 125 -9.57 -1.94 -9.02
C ASP A 125 -8.77 -2.97 -8.24
N ALA A 126 -7.56 -3.30 -8.70
CA ALA A 126 -6.70 -4.29 -8.07
C ALA A 126 -6.29 -3.86 -6.65
N LEU A 127 -5.92 -2.60 -6.48
CA LEU A 127 -5.54 -2.05 -5.18
C LEU A 127 -6.73 -2.00 -4.22
N GLY A 128 -7.91 -1.56 -4.70
CA GLY A 128 -9.13 -1.52 -3.91
C GLY A 128 -9.60 -2.91 -3.46
N LEU A 129 -9.52 -3.92 -4.34
CA LEU A 129 -9.80 -5.30 -4.00
C LEU A 129 -8.83 -5.80 -2.90
N ALA A 130 -7.54 -5.54 -3.03
CA ALA A 130 -6.57 -5.94 -2.03
C ALA A 130 -6.81 -5.26 -0.67
N ILE A 131 -7.18 -3.97 -0.67
CA ILE A 131 -7.52 -3.22 0.54
C ILE A 131 -8.79 -3.78 1.18
N SER A 132 -9.83 -4.09 0.40
CA SER A 132 -11.06 -4.69 0.93
C SER A 132 -10.78 -6.02 1.64
N HIS A 133 -9.88 -6.85 1.09
CA HIS A 133 -9.42 -8.07 1.75
C HIS A 133 -8.72 -7.79 3.09
N GLN A 134 -7.90 -6.73 3.17
CA GLN A 134 -7.27 -6.33 4.44
C GLN A 134 -8.31 -5.88 5.46
N ILE A 135 -9.30 -5.11 5.05
CA ILE A 135 -10.40 -4.68 5.91
C ILE A 135 -11.18 -5.91 6.42
N GLN A 136 -11.58 -6.83 5.54
CA GLN A 136 -12.36 -8.01 5.93
C GLN A 136 -11.58 -9.01 6.78
N THR A 137 -10.27 -9.07 6.63
CA THR A 137 -9.43 -10.02 7.36
C THR A 137 -9.03 -9.52 8.74
N HIS A 138 -8.78 -8.21 8.88
CA HIS A 138 -8.23 -7.64 10.10
C HIS A 138 -9.22 -6.79 10.89
N ASP A 139 -10.33 -6.36 10.26
CA ASP A 139 -11.30 -5.39 10.81
C ASP A 139 -10.58 -4.22 11.53
N PRO A 140 -9.70 -3.49 10.83
CA PRO A 140 -8.85 -2.50 11.47
C PRO A 140 -9.62 -1.20 11.71
N ALA A 141 -9.21 -0.47 12.75
CA ALA A 141 -9.76 0.86 13.05
C ALA A 141 -9.45 1.89 11.95
N ALA A 142 -8.40 1.68 11.15
CA ALA A 142 -8.09 2.47 9.95
C ALA A 142 -7.18 1.72 8.98
N ILE A 143 -7.27 2.08 7.69
CA ILE A 143 -6.24 1.79 6.69
C ILE A 143 -5.44 3.07 6.46
N MET A 144 -4.13 3.01 6.60
CA MET A 144 -3.24 4.10 6.19
C MET A 144 -2.60 3.78 4.85
N LEU A 145 -2.79 4.67 3.88
CA LEU A 145 -2.11 4.64 2.58
C LEU A 145 -0.92 5.60 2.60
N ALA A 146 0.27 5.05 2.70
CA ALA A 146 1.52 5.79 2.56
C ALA A 146 1.92 5.80 1.07
N HIS A 147 2.08 6.97 0.48
CA HIS A 147 2.18 7.11 -0.97
C HIS A 147 3.09 8.27 -1.38
N GLN A 148 3.54 8.28 -2.63
CA GLN A 148 4.20 9.46 -3.18
C GLN A 148 3.20 10.63 -3.25
N PRO A 149 3.65 11.89 -3.04
CA PRO A 149 2.76 13.04 -2.87
C PRO A 149 1.64 13.16 -3.91
N GLU A 150 1.92 12.86 -5.18
CA GLU A 150 0.99 13.05 -6.31
C GLU A 150 0.08 11.84 -6.60
N SER A 151 0.20 10.74 -5.83
CA SER A 151 -0.33 9.43 -6.26
C SER A 151 -1.86 9.25 -6.16
N PHE A 152 -2.57 9.99 -5.31
CA PHE A 152 -3.99 9.72 -5.05
C PHE A 152 -4.92 10.90 -5.26
N ASN A 153 -4.67 11.68 -6.33
CA ASN A 153 -5.45 12.88 -6.66
C ASN A 153 -6.34 12.73 -7.91
N GLY A 154 -6.58 11.51 -8.39
CA GLY A 154 -7.27 11.32 -9.67
C GLY A 154 -8.07 10.02 -9.80
N LEU A 155 -8.09 9.48 -11.01
CA LEU A 155 -8.87 8.31 -11.39
C LEU A 155 -8.48 7.06 -10.61
N LEU A 156 -7.17 6.84 -10.40
CA LEU A 156 -6.66 5.72 -9.60
C LEU A 156 -7.33 5.68 -8.23
N ASN A 157 -7.36 6.80 -7.53
CA ASN A 157 -7.98 6.90 -6.20
C ASN A 157 -9.49 6.69 -6.25
N THR A 158 -10.18 7.31 -7.22
CA THR A 158 -11.63 7.19 -7.36
C THR A 158 -12.03 5.73 -7.58
N VAL A 159 -11.35 5.04 -8.48
CA VAL A 159 -11.62 3.62 -8.78
C VAL A 159 -11.25 2.73 -7.59
N MET A 160 -10.12 3.00 -6.92
CA MET A 160 -9.72 2.25 -5.73
C MET A 160 -10.78 2.34 -4.62
N GLN A 161 -11.26 3.55 -4.30
CA GLN A 161 -12.31 3.73 -3.28
C GLN A 161 -13.60 3.01 -3.67
N GLN A 162 -14.01 3.10 -4.93
CA GLN A 162 -15.19 2.40 -5.45
C GLN A 162 -15.03 0.88 -5.36
N ALA A 163 -13.86 0.36 -5.70
CA ALA A 163 -13.56 -1.05 -5.60
C ALA A 163 -13.54 -1.55 -4.14
N ILE A 164 -13.05 -0.74 -3.20
CA ILE A 164 -13.13 -1.06 -1.76
C ILE A 164 -14.60 -1.26 -1.37
N GLU A 165 -15.44 -0.26 -1.60
CA GLU A 165 -16.85 -0.29 -1.19
C GLU A 165 -17.62 -1.45 -1.85
N THR A 166 -17.35 -1.71 -3.13
CA THR A 166 -18.02 -2.78 -3.89
C THR A 166 -17.66 -4.18 -3.39
N ASN A 167 -16.43 -4.35 -2.88
CA ASN A 167 -15.92 -5.67 -2.45
C ASN A 167 -16.05 -5.92 -0.94
N LEU A 168 -16.51 -4.95 -0.17
CA LEU A 168 -16.77 -5.13 1.27
C LEU A 168 -18.12 -5.79 1.52
N LEU A 169 -18.21 -6.53 2.62
CA LEU A 169 -19.51 -6.95 3.16
C LEU A 169 -20.35 -5.70 3.48
N PRO A 170 -21.66 -5.68 3.17
CA PRO A 170 -22.50 -4.50 3.38
C PRO A 170 -22.43 -3.92 4.81
N GLY A 171 -22.23 -4.79 5.81
CA GLY A 171 -22.08 -4.37 7.20
C GLY A 171 -20.74 -3.71 7.55
N MET A 172 -19.74 -3.76 6.66
CA MET A 172 -18.40 -3.19 6.86
C MET A 172 -18.16 -1.94 6.00
N ALA A 173 -18.96 -1.76 4.95
CA ALA A 173 -18.84 -0.61 4.05
C ALA A 173 -18.93 0.73 4.81
N GLY A 174 -18.05 1.67 4.47
CA GLY A 174 -17.98 3.00 5.05
C GLY A 174 -17.51 3.08 6.52
N LYS A 175 -17.13 1.96 7.15
CA LYS A 175 -16.74 1.95 8.58
C LYS A 175 -15.26 2.19 8.82
N THR A 176 -14.39 1.70 7.92
CA THR A 176 -12.94 1.80 8.07
C THR A 176 -12.42 3.03 7.32
N PRO A 177 -11.96 4.09 8.03
CA PRO A 177 -11.44 5.28 7.39
C PRO A 177 -10.13 5.00 6.66
N LEU A 178 -9.94 5.67 5.51
CA LEU A 178 -8.68 5.73 4.79
C LEU A 178 -7.90 6.98 5.22
N ILE A 179 -6.69 6.80 5.72
CA ILE A 179 -5.76 7.87 6.09
C ILE A 179 -4.70 7.95 4.99
N TYR A 180 -4.69 9.04 4.24
CA TYR A 180 -3.67 9.29 3.22
C TYR A 180 -2.44 9.94 3.84
N ARG A 181 -1.28 9.32 3.65
CA ARG A 181 -0.01 9.75 4.23
C ARG A 181 1.03 9.95 3.10
N PRO A 182 1.19 11.19 2.60
CA PRO A 182 2.26 11.48 1.65
C PRO A 182 3.64 11.18 2.27
N LEU A 183 4.46 10.43 1.57
CA LEU A 183 5.84 10.15 1.96
C LEU A 183 6.71 11.35 1.61
N VAL A 184 7.47 11.82 2.59
CA VAL A 184 8.50 12.85 2.42
C VAL A 184 9.89 12.19 2.39
N PRO A 185 10.95 12.87 1.90
CA PRO A 185 12.29 12.28 1.76
C PRO A 185 12.78 11.55 3.02
N ASP A 186 12.49 12.10 4.21
CA ASP A 186 12.97 11.55 5.49
C ASP A 186 12.07 10.44 6.06
N SER A 187 10.93 10.13 5.43
CA SER A 187 9.96 9.16 5.96
C SER A 187 10.60 7.80 6.26
N TRP A 188 11.44 7.30 5.36
CA TRP A 188 12.10 6.00 5.53
C TRP A 188 13.21 6.02 6.59
N ALA A 189 13.96 7.13 6.68
CA ALA A 189 14.98 7.31 7.71
C ALA A 189 14.35 7.37 9.10
N LEU A 190 13.26 8.11 9.27
CA LEU A 190 12.49 8.19 10.51
C LEU A 190 11.88 6.83 10.86
N ALA A 191 11.35 6.10 9.89
CA ALA A 191 10.84 4.76 10.07
C ALA A 191 11.95 3.81 10.60
N ALA A 192 13.10 3.79 9.96
CA ALA A 192 14.25 2.98 10.40
C ALA A 192 14.72 3.37 11.81
N ALA A 193 14.84 4.66 12.11
CA ALA A 193 15.22 5.14 13.44
C ALA A 193 14.21 4.70 14.52
N SER A 194 12.92 4.69 14.20
CA SER A 194 11.88 4.26 15.15
C SER A 194 12.04 2.79 15.56
N VAL A 195 12.51 1.93 14.67
CA VAL A 195 12.77 0.51 14.98
C VAL A 195 13.85 0.38 16.05
N ALA A 196 14.96 1.10 15.91
CA ALA A 196 16.02 1.09 16.90
C ALA A 196 15.55 1.68 18.24
N LEU A 197 14.83 2.80 18.21
CA LEU A 197 14.30 3.44 19.40
C LEU A 197 13.34 2.51 20.17
N THR A 198 12.41 1.86 19.49
CA THR A 198 11.47 0.94 20.14
C THR A 198 12.18 -0.25 20.78
N HIS A 199 13.20 -0.81 20.16
CA HIS A 199 13.96 -1.91 20.76
C HIS A 199 14.79 -1.48 21.98
N VAL A 200 15.27 -0.24 22.01
CA VAL A 200 16.07 0.28 23.12
C VAL A 200 15.20 0.77 24.27
N LEU A 201 14.11 1.48 23.96
CA LEU A 201 13.28 2.12 24.99
C LEU A 201 12.18 1.19 25.54
N PHE A 202 11.74 0.21 24.74
CA PHE A 202 10.66 -0.72 25.08
C PHE A 202 11.09 -2.15 24.75
N PRO A 203 12.14 -2.69 25.43
CA PRO A 203 12.54 -4.08 25.25
C PRO A 203 11.38 -4.97 25.67
N GLY A 204 10.76 -5.66 24.68
CA GLY A 204 9.64 -6.58 24.88
C GLY A 204 10.05 -7.94 25.39
#